data_c5bec101ec4ead9388997c6cc587dc02
#
_entry.id   c5bec101ec4ead9388997c6cc587dc02
#
_cell.length_a   1.000
_cell.length_b   1.000
_cell.length_c   1.000
_cell.angle_alpha   90.00
_cell.angle_beta   90.00
_cell.angle_gamma   90.00
#
_symmetry.space_group_name_H-M   'P 1'
#
loop_
_entity.id
_entity.type
_entity.pdbx_description
1 polymer ?
#
loop_
_entity_poly.entity_id
_entity_poly.type
_entity_poly.pdbx_seq_one_letter_code
_entity_poly.pdbx_strand_id
1 'polypeptide(L)'
;RSGRVERSRITKSILVIDEAQDLGEQEFALVKELIRCNEDMRVMAVGDDDQNIYEFRGSDSGNMKTMITEYGASVYNMLENFRSSQAVISLANAYVKGISGRLKSGPIVGKRSDPGHVRLVRHFTPDYEQAIVNEIVSDRSPGNVCVLTATNDDALVISALLNKSGRKARLIQSREGFQLSDLAEFRSFIDAVLEYNCACLDDVMWAEATDAVRRRFSDSGCLDLLENCLAAFNEEYPTRKYFTDFENFLLESQIEDFTRSKESEVVVSTIHKAKGCEYDNVYISLKGLHNVTDKERRMVYVGMTRAKNNLSVHFDNADIFTDEV
;
A
#
# COMPACT_ATOMS: atom_id res chain seq x y z
N ARG A 1 -23.25 -17.92 7.44
CA ARG A 1 -23.80 -18.80 8.52
C ARG A 1 -25.30 -18.57 8.78
N SER A 2 -25.89 -17.46 8.35
CA SER A 2 -27.31 -17.12 8.59
C SER A 2 -28.30 -17.78 7.62
N GLY A 3 -27.84 -18.51 6.61
CA GLY A 3 -28.69 -19.13 5.57
C GLY A 3 -29.45 -18.14 4.66
N ARG A 4 -29.11 -16.85 4.74
CA ARG A 4 -29.80 -15.79 4.00
C ARG A 4 -29.32 -15.61 2.55
N VAL A 5 -28.19 -16.24 2.17
CA VAL A 5 -27.64 -16.15 0.83
C VAL A 5 -27.87 -17.50 0.13
N GLU A 6 -28.47 -17.46 -1.05
CA GLU A 6 -28.70 -18.66 -1.85
C GLU A 6 -27.37 -19.27 -2.30
N ARG A 7 -27.18 -20.56 -2.03
CA ARG A 7 -25.97 -21.33 -2.35
C ARG A 7 -25.57 -21.22 -3.83
N SER A 8 -26.53 -21.20 -4.72
CA SER A 8 -26.32 -21.11 -6.18
C SER A 8 -25.60 -19.85 -6.64
N ARG A 9 -25.65 -18.76 -5.83
CA ARG A 9 -25.02 -17.47 -6.19
C ARG A 9 -23.54 -17.39 -5.85
N ILE A 10 -23.02 -18.31 -5.01
CA ILE A 10 -21.61 -18.31 -4.57
C ILE A 10 -20.84 -19.52 -5.11
N THR A 11 -21.37 -20.22 -6.11
CA THR A 11 -20.67 -21.34 -6.73
C THR A 11 -19.56 -20.81 -7.65
N LYS A 12 -18.32 -21.08 -7.31
CA LYS A 12 -17.13 -20.71 -8.05
C LYS A 12 -16.19 -21.90 -8.20
N SER A 13 -15.52 -21.97 -9.33
CA SER A 13 -14.53 -23.03 -9.61
C SER A 13 -13.14 -22.67 -9.11
N ILE A 14 -12.85 -21.39 -8.95
CA ILE A 14 -11.56 -20.88 -8.50
C ILE A 14 -11.80 -19.71 -7.55
N LEU A 15 -11.07 -19.71 -6.43
CA LEU A 15 -10.94 -18.60 -5.50
C LEU A 15 -9.46 -18.18 -5.46
N VAL A 16 -9.19 -16.94 -5.81
CA VAL A 16 -7.86 -16.33 -5.64
C VAL A 16 -7.93 -15.35 -4.48
N ILE A 17 -6.98 -15.47 -3.58
CA ILE A 17 -6.82 -14.58 -2.41
C ILE A 17 -5.47 -13.90 -2.56
N ASP A 18 -5.50 -12.60 -2.76
CA ASP A 18 -4.29 -11.78 -2.76
C ASP A 18 -4.04 -11.19 -1.36
N GLU A 19 -2.79 -10.83 -1.05
CA GLU A 19 -2.36 -10.35 0.26
C GLU A 19 -2.87 -11.24 1.43
N ALA A 20 -2.79 -12.56 1.25
CA ALA A 20 -3.39 -13.54 2.16
C ALA A 20 -2.88 -13.45 3.61
N GLN A 21 -1.71 -12.86 3.84
CA GLN A 21 -1.19 -12.58 5.20
C GLN A 21 -2.03 -11.54 5.95
N ASP A 22 -2.82 -10.71 5.25
CA ASP A 22 -3.64 -9.66 5.87
C ASP A 22 -5.06 -10.13 6.23
N LEU A 23 -5.41 -11.40 5.94
CA LEU A 23 -6.70 -11.97 6.31
C LEU A 23 -6.89 -11.95 7.82
N GLY A 24 -7.97 -11.32 8.26
CA GLY A 24 -8.44 -11.42 9.64
C GLY A 24 -9.32 -12.66 9.89
N GLU A 25 -9.80 -12.80 11.12
CA GLU A 25 -10.62 -13.94 11.52
C GLU A 25 -11.93 -14.05 10.72
N GLN A 26 -12.55 -12.91 10.43
CA GLN A 26 -13.85 -12.88 9.73
C GLN A 26 -13.69 -13.21 8.24
N GLU A 27 -12.70 -12.64 7.58
CA GLU A 27 -12.37 -12.90 6.18
C GLU A 27 -11.97 -14.37 6.01
N PHE A 28 -11.15 -14.90 6.90
CA PHE A 28 -10.76 -16.31 6.85
C PHE A 28 -11.93 -17.24 7.15
N ALA A 29 -12.87 -16.86 8.03
CA ALA A 29 -14.09 -17.62 8.25
C ALA A 29 -14.98 -17.65 6.99
N LEU A 30 -15.02 -16.56 6.20
CA LEU A 30 -15.69 -16.55 4.91
C LEU A 30 -15.01 -17.49 3.91
N VAL A 31 -13.67 -17.48 3.83
CA VAL A 31 -12.89 -18.39 2.97
C VAL A 31 -13.20 -19.86 3.32
N LYS A 32 -13.18 -20.21 4.61
CA LYS A 32 -13.52 -21.57 5.08
C LYS A 32 -14.93 -21.98 4.64
N GLU A 33 -15.91 -21.09 4.76
CA GLU A 33 -17.28 -21.37 4.36
C GLU A 33 -17.43 -21.53 2.85
N LEU A 34 -16.71 -20.71 2.06
CA LEU A 34 -16.67 -20.86 0.60
C LEU A 34 -16.09 -22.21 0.18
N ILE A 35 -14.98 -22.63 0.79
CA ILE A 35 -14.38 -23.96 0.54
C ILE A 35 -15.37 -25.05 0.88
N ARG A 36 -16.02 -24.97 2.04
CA ARG A 36 -16.99 -25.96 2.50
C ARG A 36 -18.21 -26.09 1.58
N CYS A 37 -18.62 -24.99 0.96
CA CYS A 37 -19.80 -24.96 0.07
C CYS A 37 -19.49 -25.33 -1.39
N ASN A 38 -18.21 -25.41 -1.78
CA ASN A 38 -17.76 -25.64 -3.14
C ASN A 38 -16.66 -26.72 -3.15
N GLU A 39 -17.06 -27.99 -3.14
CA GLU A 39 -16.15 -29.16 -3.00
C GLU A 39 -15.06 -29.23 -4.09
N ASP A 40 -15.37 -28.82 -5.31
CA ASP A 40 -14.44 -28.82 -6.46
C ASP A 40 -13.70 -27.49 -6.65
N MET A 41 -13.86 -26.53 -5.73
CA MET A 41 -13.24 -25.22 -5.88
C MET A 41 -11.73 -25.30 -5.62
N ARG A 42 -10.96 -24.78 -6.57
CA ARG A 42 -9.52 -24.59 -6.40
C ARG A 42 -9.26 -23.26 -5.70
N VAL A 43 -8.43 -23.29 -4.68
CA VAL A 43 -8.04 -22.10 -3.93
C VAL A 43 -6.57 -21.80 -4.18
N MET A 44 -6.26 -20.55 -4.52
CA MET A 44 -4.91 -20.01 -4.62
C MET A 44 -4.81 -18.83 -3.65
N ALA A 45 -3.88 -18.90 -2.70
CA ALA A 45 -3.56 -17.82 -1.79
C ALA A 45 -2.17 -17.28 -2.11
N VAL A 46 -2.07 -15.99 -2.38
CA VAL A 46 -0.81 -15.28 -2.64
C VAL A 46 -0.57 -14.33 -1.47
N GLY A 47 0.64 -14.29 -0.93
CA GLY A 47 0.96 -13.43 0.18
C GLY A 47 2.41 -13.54 0.63
N ASP A 48 2.80 -12.63 1.49
CA ASP A 48 4.12 -12.57 2.10
C ASP A 48 3.97 -12.38 3.63
N ASP A 49 4.19 -13.43 4.39
CA ASP A 49 4.05 -13.40 5.85
C ASP A 49 5.03 -12.43 6.54
N ASP A 50 6.17 -12.13 5.88
CA ASP A 50 7.11 -11.09 6.32
C ASP A 50 6.52 -9.66 6.18
N GLN A 51 5.44 -9.49 5.40
CA GLN A 51 4.76 -8.21 5.17
C GLN A 51 3.44 -8.09 5.95
N ASN A 52 3.13 -8.97 6.89
CA ASN A 52 1.99 -8.79 7.79
C ASN A 52 2.30 -7.69 8.83
N ILE A 53 1.72 -6.51 8.62
CA ILE A 53 1.85 -5.34 9.50
C ILE A 53 0.50 -4.84 10.05
N TYR A 54 -0.60 -5.55 9.77
CA TYR A 54 -1.95 -5.18 10.18
C TYR A 54 -2.52 -6.04 11.32
N GLU A 55 -1.67 -6.70 12.11
CA GLU A 55 -2.09 -7.48 13.27
C GLU A 55 -2.98 -6.67 14.25
N PHE A 56 -2.75 -5.35 14.35
CA PHE A 56 -3.58 -4.46 15.17
C PHE A 56 -5.02 -4.29 14.64
N ARG A 57 -5.28 -4.67 13.38
CA ARG A 57 -6.63 -4.73 12.77
C ARG A 57 -7.21 -6.14 12.79
N GLY A 58 -6.52 -7.10 13.39
CA GLY A 58 -6.95 -8.49 13.52
C GLY A 58 -6.49 -9.40 12.38
N SER A 59 -5.54 -8.95 11.53
CA SER A 59 -4.90 -9.85 10.57
C SER A 59 -4.04 -10.87 11.30
N ASP A 60 -4.01 -12.11 10.77
CA ASP A 60 -3.23 -13.20 11.32
C ASP A 60 -2.56 -14.01 10.21
N SER A 61 -1.24 -13.91 10.11
CA SER A 61 -0.44 -14.73 9.19
C SER A 61 -0.54 -16.24 9.48
N GLY A 62 -1.02 -16.63 10.67
CA GLY A 62 -1.37 -18.00 11.00
C GLY A 62 -2.44 -18.61 10.09
N ASN A 63 -3.28 -17.77 9.46
CA ASN A 63 -4.27 -18.21 8.49
C ASN A 63 -3.62 -18.87 7.26
N MET A 64 -2.47 -18.36 6.79
CA MET A 64 -1.70 -19.00 5.71
C MET A 64 -1.13 -20.35 6.16
N LYS A 65 -0.66 -20.47 7.42
CA LYS A 65 -0.21 -21.74 7.98
C LYS A 65 -1.34 -22.75 8.06
N THR A 66 -2.53 -22.31 8.46
CA THR A 66 -3.73 -23.15 8.49
C THR A 66 -4.09 -23.70 7.10
N MET A 67 -3.95 -22.90 6.04
CA MET A 67 -4.15 -23.38 4.66
C MET A 67 -3.18 -24.52 4.32
N ILE A 68 -1.96 -24.44 4.76
CA ILE A 68 -0.94 -25.48 4.52
C ILE A 68 -1.25 -26.73 5.35
N THR A 69 -1.50 -26.58 6.67
CA THR A 69 -1.56 -27.71 7.61
C THR A 69 -2.91 -28.41 7.62
N GLU A 70 -4.02 -27.69 7.51
CA GLU A 70 -5.38 -28.24 7.58
C GLU A 70 -6.00 -28.52 6.21
N TYR A 71 -5.66 -27.70 5.20
CA TYR A 71 -6.21 -27.87 3.83
C TYR A 71 -5.22 -28.50 2.86
N GLY A 72 -4.00 -28.83 3.30
CA GLY A 72 -3.00 -29.52 2.50
C GLY A 72 -2.50 -28.70 1.30
N ALA A 73 -2.48 -27.36 1.41
CA ALA A 73 -2.07 -26.50 0.32
C ALA A 73 -0.59 -26.72 -0.03
N SER A 74 -0.31 -26.84 -1.33
CA SER A 74 1.06 -26.89 -1.84
C SER A 74 1.69 -25.49 -1.80
N VAL A 75 2.92 -25.39 -1.30
CA VAL A 75 3.63 -24.11 -1.14
C VAL A 75 4.59 -23.91 -2.31
N TYR A 76 4.50 -22.75 -2.95
CA TYR A 76 5.41 -22.31 -3.99
C TYR A 76 6.05 -20.98 -3.56
N ASN A 77 7.38 -20.98 -3.40
CA ASN A 77 8.11 -19.77 -3.01
C ASN A 77 8.52 -18.97 -4.25
N MET A 78 8.03 -17.72 -4.34
CA MET A 78 8.48 -16.75 -5.34
C MET A 78 9.66 -15.99 -4.77
N LEU A 79 10.88 -16.39 -5.15
CA LEU A 79 12.12 -15.84 -4.61
C LEU A 79 12.77 -14.79 -5.52
N GLU A 80 12.24 -14.58 -6.72
CA GLU A 80 12.80 -13.61 -7.67
C GLU A 80 12.22 -12.23 -7.45
N ASN A 81 13.09 -11.22 -7.33
CA ASN A 81 12.70 -9.82 -7.17
C ASN A 81 13.16 -8.99 -8.37
N PHE A 82 12.20 -8.36 -9.03
CA PHE A 82 12.40 -7.50 -10.20
C PHE A 82 12.27 -6.00 -9.86
N ARG A 83 11.94 -5.67 -8.61
CA ARG A 83 11.69 -4.30 -8.15
C ARG A 83 12.96 -3.60 -7.71
N SER A 84 13.66 -4.20 -6.76
CA SER A 84 14.67 -3.50 -5.97
C SER A 84 16.08 -3.78 -6.47
N SER A 85 16.98 -2.83 -6.21
CA SER A 85 18.43 -2.97 -6.46
C SER A 85 19.08 -4.02 -5.58
N GLN A 86 20.27 -4.45 -5.96
CA GLN A 86 21.01 -5.51 -5.26
C GLN A 86 21.32 -5.14 -3.79
N ALA A 87 21.67 -3.88 -3.52
CA ALA A 87 21.96 -3.43 -2.16
C ALA A 87 20.73 -3.49 -1.26
N VAL A 88 19.54 -3.06 -1.76
CA VAL A 88 18.29 -3.12 -1.00
C VAL A 88 17.91 -4.57 -0.69
N ILE A 89 18.03 -5.48 -1.67
CA ILE A 89 17.73 -6.90 -1.47
C ILE A 89 18.69 -7.55 -0.47
N SER A 90 19.98 -7.20 -0.55
CA SER A 90 20.99 -7.73 0.38
C SER A 90 20.67 -7.34 1.83
N LEU A 91 20.32 -6.06 2.07
CA LEU A 91 19.91 -5.60 3.38
C LEU A 91 18.63 -6.30 3.84
N ALA A 92 17.60 -6.36 2.98
CA ALA A 92 16.33 -7.01 3.30
C ALA A 92 16.52 -8.49 3.67
N ASN A 93 17.33 -9.23 2.92
CA ASN A 93 17.65 -10.63 3.20
C ASN A 93 18.41 -10.83 4.52
N ALA A 94 19.31 -9.91 4.88
CA ALA A 94 19.99 -9.94 6.16
C ALA A 94 19.00 -9.66 7.30
N TYR A 95 18.18 -8.62 7.14
CA TYR A 95 17.27 -8.15 8.17
C TYR A 95 16.17 -9.16 8.52
N VAL A 96 15.57 -9.83 7.53
CA VAL A 96 14.48 -10.80 7.79
C VAL A 96 14.90 -12.02 8.59
N LYS A 97 16.20 -12.34 8.70
CA LYS A 97 16.69 -13.44 9.53
C LYS A 97 16.33 -13.26 11.01
N GLY A 98 16.17 -12.01 11.45
CA GLY A 98 15.73 -11.69 12.80
C GLY A 98 14.25 -11.88 13.05
N ILE A 99 13.41 -12.25 12.06
CA ILE A 99 11.99 -12.51 12.20
C ILE A 99 11.78 -14.01 12.43
N SER A 100 11.05 -14.35 13.49
CA SER A 100 10.77 -15.75 13.84
C SER A 100 9.56 -16.30 13.08
N GLY A 101 9.52 -17.64 12.93
CA GLY A 101 8.34 -18.37 12.45
C GLY A 101 7.92 -18.10 11.00
N ARG A 102 8.83 -17.63 10.16
CA ARG A 102 8.61 -17.34 8.75
C ARG A 102 8.20 -18.56 7.93
N LEU A 103 7.31 -18.36 6.98
CA LEU A 103 6.92 -19.38 5.99
C LEU A 103 7.93 -19.52 4.86
N LYS A 104 8.53 -18.40 4.46
CA LYS A 104 9.50 -18.33 3.39
C LYS A 104 10.85 -18.91 3.83
N SER A 105 11.36 -19.89 3.11
CA SER A 105 12.56 -20.66 3.49
C SER A 105 13.87 -20.23 2.81
N GLY A 106 13.83 -19.37 1.78
CA GLY A 106 15.00 -18.97 1.00
C GLY A 106 15.19 -17.46 0.92
N PRO A 107 16.42 -17.02 0.56
CA PRO A 107 16.69 -15.62 0.30
C PRO A 107 16.01 -15.17 -1.01
N ILE A 108 15.63 -13.90 -1.05
CA ILE A 108 15.15 -13.25 -2.27
C ILE A 108 16.35 -13.01 -3.19
N VAL A 109 16.19 -13.31 -4.48
CA VAL A 109 17.19 -13.14 -5.52
C VAL A 109 16.83 -11.97 -6.43
N GLY A 110 17.66 -10.93 -6.41
CA GLY A 110 17.49 -9.76 -7.29
C GLY A 110 17.75 -10.09 -8.75
N LYS A 111 16.83 -9.69 -9.62
CA LYS A 111 16.98 -9.85 -11.09
C LYS A 111 17.45 -8.58 -11.78
N ARG A 112 17.41 -7.43 -11.11
CA ARG A 112 17.97 -6.19 -11.62
C ARG A 112 19.49 -6.22 -11.49
N SER A 113 20.19 -5.69 -12.50
CA SER A 113 21.64 -5.52 -12.50
C SER A 113 22.09 -4.25 -11.77
N ASP A 114 21.17 -3.37 -11.40
CA ASP A 114 21.43 -2.12 -10.72
C ASP A 114 21.96 -2.40 -9.30
N PRO A 115 23.17 -1.94 -8.96
CA PRO A 115 23.73 -2.15 -7.64
C PRO A 115 22.92 -1.41 -6.55
N GLY A 116 22.38 -0.22 -6.87
CA GLY A 116 21.72 0.66 -5.93
C GLY A 116 22.62 1.13 -4.80
N HIS A 117 22.02 1.82 -3.84
CA HIS A 117 22.74 2.29 -2.66
C HIS A 117 21.90 2.13 -1.39
N VAL A 118 22.56 1.64 -0.32
CA VAL A 118 21.95 1.54 1.01
C VAL A 118 22.83 2.26 2.02
N ARG A 119 22.19 3.06 2.86
CA ARG A 119 22.83 3.80 3.94
C ARG A 119 22.10 3.55 5.26
N LEU A 120 22.84 3.13 6.28
CA LEU A 120 22.36 3.01 7.66
C LEU A 120 22.97 4.14 8.49
N VAL A 121 22.13 5.01 9.07
CA VAL A 121 22.56 6.19 9.80
C VAL A 121 22.07 6.09 11.23
N ARG A 122 22.97 5.81 12.16
CA ARG A 122 22.67 5.79 13.57
C ARG A 122 22.81 7.19 14.16
N HIS A 123 21.78 7.63 14.88
CA HIS A 123 21.74 8.87 15.62
C HIS A 123 21.90 8.61 17.12
N PHE A 124 22.53 9.54 17.81
CA PHE A 124 22.75 9.48 19.27
C PHE A 124 21.83 10.45 20.04
N THR A 125 21.03 11.21 19.32
CA THR A 125 20.01 12.11 19.84
C THR A 125 18.68 11.80 19.21
N PRO A 126 17.54 11.96 19.91
CA PRO A 126 16.23 11.66 19.36
C PRO A 126 15.76 12.66 18.28
N ASP A 127 16.36 13.85 18.21
CA ASP A 127 15.96 14.93 17.31
C ASP A 127 16.83 14.92 16.05
N TYR A 128 16.55 13.99 15.13
CA TYR A 128 17.34 13.85 13.91
C TYR A 128 16.56 14.06 12.61
N GLU A 129 15.33 14.54 12.68
CA GLU A 129 14.50 14.84 11.51
C GLU A 129 15.17 15.85 10.58
N GLN A 130 15.85 16.85 11.17
CA GLN A 130 16.58 17.84 10.38
C GLN A 130 17.76 17.21 9.62
N ALA A 131 18.39 16.15 10.15
CA ALA A 131 19.46 15.44 9.45
C ALA A 131 18.91 14.69 8.22
N ILE A 132 17.73 14.07 8.33
CA ILE A 132 17.03 13.43 7.20
C ILE A 132 16.69 14.49 6.14
N VAL A 133 16.13 15.62 6.54
CA VAL A 133 15.78 16.71 5.64
C VAL A 133 17.01 17.24 4.90
N ASN A 134 18.11 17.46 5.61
CA ASN A 134 19.36 17.93 5.01
C ASN A 134 19.91 16.93 3.98
N GLU A 135 19.81 15.63 4.26
CA GLU A 135 20.22 14.58 3.33
C GLU A 135 19.35 14.64 2.05
N ILE A 136 18.03 14.70 2.19
CA ILE A 136 17.10 14.80 1.05
C ILE A 136 17.31 16.07 0.21
N VAL A 137 17.56 17.20 0.87
CA VAL A 137 17.81 18.47 0.17
C VAL A 137 19.11 18.44 -0.60
N SER A 138 20.12 17.73 -0.11
CA SER A 138 21.42 17.58 -0.77
C SER A 138 21.45 16.46 -1.82
N ASP A 139 20.52 15.51 -1.75
CA ASP A 139 20.44 14.39 -2.69
C ASP A 139 20.03 14.88 -4.09
N ARG A 140 20.71 14.35 -5.11
CA ARG A 140 20.47 14.60 -6.54
C ARG A 140 20.13 13.33 -7.29
N SER A 141 19.83 12.25 -6.59
CA SER A 141 19.41 11.00 -7.20
C SER A 141 18.14 11.21 -8.05
N PRO A 142 18.10 10.64 -9.25
CA PRO A 142 16.91 10.74 -10.09
C PRO A 142 15.75 9.92 -9.55
N GLY A 143 14.54 10.26 -9.95
CA GLY A 143 13.31 9.54 -9.61
C GLY A 143 12.55 10.14 -8.43
N ASN A 144 11.48 9.45 -8.05
CA ASN A 144 10.62 9.88 -6.96
C ASN A 144 11.24 9.58 -5.60
N VAL A 145 10.95 10.46 -4.64
CA VAL A 145 11.50 10.38 -3.27
C VAL A 145 10.36 10.19 -2.28
N CYS A 146 10.54 9.25 -1.35
CA CYS A 146 9.61 9.04 -0.25
C CYS A 146 10.33 9.03 1.10
N VAL A 147 9.70 9.64 2.10
CA VAL A 147 10.10 9.52 3.50
C VAL A 147 9.05 8.70 4.22
N LEU A 148 9.49 7.63 4.86
CA LEU A 148 8.66 6.72 5.64
C LEU A 148 8.97 6.86 7.12
N THR A 149 7.94 6.99 7.93
CA THR A 149 8.06 7.12 9.38
C THR A 149 7.28 6.02 10.11
N ALA A 150 7.61 5.78 11.37
CA ALA A 150 6.84 4.89 12.22
C ALA A 150 5.50 5.52 12.67
N THR A 151 5.48 6.85 12.86
CA THR A 151 4.32 7.59 13.39
C THR A 151 3.83 8.68 12.46
N ASN A 152 2.57 9.10 12.62
CA ASN A 152 2.01 10.23 11.88
C ASN A 152 2.64 11.57 12.31
N ASP A 153 3.00 11.70 13.58
CA ASP A 153 3.59 12.93 14.13
C ASP A 153 4.97 13.19 13.51
N ASP A 154 5.81 12.16 13.40
CA ASP A 154 7.11 12.28 12.74
C ASP A 154 6.96 12.63 11.25
N ALA A 155 5.97 12.03 10.57
CA ALA A 155 5.66 12.37 9.18
C ALA A 155 5.28 13.85 9.03
N LEU A 156 4.47 14.37 9.94
CA LEU A 156 4.06 15.77 9.94
C LEU A 156 5.27 16.70 10.13
N VAL A 157 6.13 16.40 11.13
CA VAL A 157 7.33 17.19 11.42
C VAL A 157 8.28 17.22 10.22
N ILE A 158 8.58 16.06 9.63
CA ILE A 158 9.48 15.96 8.46
C ILE A 158 8.88 16.71 7.26
N SER A 159 7.57 16.57 7.01
CA SER A 159 6.89 17.30 5.94
C SER A 159 7.00 18.82 6.12
N ALA A 160 6.79 19.31 7.33
CA ALA A 160 6.92 20.75 7.65
C ALA A 160 8.37 21.25 7.44
N LEU A 161 9.37 20.48 7.88
CA LEU A 161 10.78 20.83 7.73
C LEU A 161 11.22 20.81 6.25
N LEU A 162 10.77 19.87 5.43
CA LEU A 162 11.03 19.83 3.99
C LEU A 162 10.48 21.09 3.31
N ASN A 163 9.22 21.43 3.57
CA ASN A 163 8.59 22.63 3.01
C ASN A 163 9.33 23.90 3.44
N LYS A 164 9.73 23.99 4.70
CA LYS A 164 10.53 25.11 5.22
C LYS A 164 11.90 25.22 4.52
N SER A 165 12.48 24.10 4.13
CA SER A 165 13.76 24.03 3.41
C SER A 165 13.62 24.25 1.89
N GLY A 166 12.43 24.62 1.41
CA GLY A 166 12.14 24.88 0.00
C GLY A 166 11.93 23.61 -0.84
N ARG A 167 11.93 22.42 -0.24
CA ARG A 167 11.63 21.16 -0.91
C ARG A 167 10.15 20.83 -0.72
N LYS A 168 9.35 20.90 -1.78
CA LYS A 168 7.93 20.57 -1.68
C LYS A 168 7.72 19.17 -1.16
N ALA A 169 6.93 19.03 -0.11
CA ALA A 169 6.57 17.76 0.48
C ALA A 169 5.05 17.57 0.44
N ARG A 170 4.63 16.37 0.04
CA ARG A 170 3.25 15.91 0.10
C ARG A 170 3.12 14.90 1.24
N LEU A 171 2.37 15.26 2.27
CA LEU A 171 2.08 14.39 3.39
C LEU A 171 0.86 13.53 3.08
N ILE A 172 1.04 12.20 3.12
CA ILE A 172 -0.06 11.23 3.01
C ILE A 172 -0.67 11.03 4.39
N GLN A 173 -1.87 11.53 4.58
CA GLN A 173 -2.69 11.32 5.78
C GLN A 173 -3.94 10.53 5.40
N SER A 174 -4.08 9.29 5.88
CA SER A 174 -5.40 8.66 5.85
C SER A 174 -6.27 9.29 6.93
N ARG A 175 -7.44 9.76 6.56
CA ARG A 175 -8.53 9.97 7.50
C ARG A 175 -9.24 8.62 7.62
N GLU A 176 -9.19 7.99 8.78
CA GLU A 176 -9.97 6.78 9.01
C GLU A 176 -11.45 7.05 8.68
N GLY A 177 -12.04 6.21 7.83
CA GLY A 177 -13.43 6.34 7.40
C GLY A 177 -13.69 7.34 6.27
N PHE A 178 -12.67 8.00 5.70
CA PHE A 178 -12.85 8.88 4.55
C PHE A 178 -12.86 8.07 3.25
N GLN A 179 -13.91 8.26 2.46
CA GLN A 179 -14.02 7.71 1.11
C GLN A 179 -13.99 8.85 0.08
N LEU A 180 -13.54 8.55 -1.15
CA LEU A 180 -13.58 9.52 -2.25
C LEU A 180 -15.00 10.04 -2.48
N SER A 181 -16.01 9.16 -2.33
CA SER A 181 -17.43 9.50 -2.39
C SER A 181 -17.88 10.52 -1.33
N ASP A 182 -17.07 10.79 -0.29
CA ASP A 182 -17.38 11.84 0.70
C ASP A 182 -17.09 13.25 0.20
N LEU A 183 -16.30 13.41 -0.84
CA LEU A 183 -16.02 14.70 -1.46
C LEU A 183 -17.26 15.22 -2.21
N ALA A 184 -17.49 16.53 -2.13
CA ALA A 184 -18.67 17.17 -2.72
C ALA A 184 -18.72 17.01 -4.26
N GLU A 185 -17.57 17.03 -4.92
CA GLU A 185 -17.41 16.83 -6.35
C GLU A 185 -17.82 15.41 -6.76
N PHE A 186 -17.36 14.41 -6.02
CA PHE A 186 -17.70 13.01 -6.26
C PHE A 186 -19.16 12.72 -6.01
N ARG A 187 -19.72 13.25 -4.91
CA ARG A 187 -21.18 13.14 -4.63
C ARG A 187 -22.00 13.76 -5.76
N SER A 188 -21.63 14.96 -6.20
CA SER A 188 -22.33 15.64 -7.28
C SER A 188 -22.25 14.86 -8.59
N PHE A 189 -21.15 14.18 -8.87
CA PHE A 189 -21.03 13.29 -10.02
C PHE A 189 -21.93 12.06 -9.88
N ILE A 190 -21.88 11.40 -8.72
CA ILE A 190 -22.72 10.24 -8.41
C ILE A 190 -24.21 10.61 -8.55
N ASP A 191 -24.63 11.74 -7.97
CA ASP A 191 -26.01 12.23 -8.07
C ASP A 191 -26.42 12.46 -9.53
N ALA A 192 -25.57 13.12 -10.33
CA ALA A 192 -25.84 13.36 -11.74
C ALA A 192 -25.96 12.07 -12.55
N VAL A 193 -25.14 11.07 -12.25
CA VAL A 193 -25.20 9.74 -12.88
C VAL A 193 -26.46 8.98 -12.49
N LEU A 194 -26.89 9.06 -11.23
CA LEU A 194 -28.11 8.40 -10.74
C LEU A 194 -29.39 9.00 -11.34
N GLU A 195 -29.40 10.28 -11.75
CA GLU A 195 -30.53 10.91 -12.41
C GLU A 195 -30.93 10.22 -13.73
N TYR A 196 -29.98 9.57 -14.43
CA TYR A 196 -30.30 8.81 -15.63
C TYR A 196 -31.09 7.51 -15.38
N ASN A 197 -31.14 7.04 -14.14
CA ASN A 197 -31.88 5.84 -13.72
C ASN A 197 -31.62 4.61 -14.62
N CYS A 198 -30.38 4.41 -15.05
CA CYS A 198 -29.94 3.30 -15.86
C CYS A 198 -28.70 2.62 -15.23
N ALA A 199 -28.59 1.30 -15.39
CA ALA A 199 -27.50 0.53 -14.83
C ALA A 199 -26.17 0.70 -15.61
N CYS A 200 -26.27 1.00 -16.92
CA CYS A 200 -25.15 1.18 -17.82
C CYS A 200 -25.21 2.55 -18.45
N LEU A 201 -24.16 3.31 -18.32
CA LEU A 201 -23.99 4.65 -18.85
C LEU A 201 -23.27 4.59 -20.19
N ASP A 202 -23.75 5.34 -21.15
CA ASP A 202 -23.01 5.60 -22.39
C ASP A 202 -22.02 6.77 -22.23
N ASP A 203 -21.20 6.98 -23.23
CA ASP A 203 -20.17 8.02 -23.20
C ASP A 203 -20.77 9.44 -23.15
N VAL A 204 -21.97 9.63 -23.69
CA VAL A 204 -22.66 10.93 -23.68
C VAL A 204 -23.12 11.27 -22.27
N MET A 205 -23.83 10.34 -21.62
CA MET A 205 -24.31 10.50 -20.22
C MET A 205 -23.14 10.75 -19.27
N TRP A 206 -22.05 10.00 -19.46
CA TRP A 206 -20.84 10.15 -18.66
C TRP A 206 -20.19 11.52 -18.83
N ALA A 207 -20.09 12.00 -20.07
CA ALA A 207 -19.56 13.32 -20.37
C ALA A 207 -20.43 14.45 -19.84
N GLU A 208 -21.75 14.34 -19.99
CA GLU A 208 -22.71 15.34 -19.46
C GLU A 208 -22.65 15.46 -17.94
N ALA A 209 -22.59 14.31 -17.21
CA ALA A 209 -22.39 14.30 -15.77
C ALA A 209 -21.07 14.95 -15.35
N THR A 210 -19.95 14.63 -16.07
CA THR A 210 -18.65 15.24 -15.84
C THR A 210 -18.69 16.75 -16.05
N ASP A 211 -19.30 17.23 -17.14
CA ASP A 211 -19.41 18.65 -17.46
C ASP A 211 -20.32 19.41 -16.49
N ALA A 212 -21.36 18.77 -15.94
CA ALA A 212 -22.19 19.35 -14.91
C ALA A 212 -21.40 19.64 -13.62
N VAL A 213 -20.58 18.68 -13.18
CA VAL A 213 -19.71 18.85 -12.01
C VAL A 213 -18.63 19.90 -12.28
N ARG A 214 -17.99 19.87 -13.47
CA ARG A 214 -16.98 20.85 -13.86
C ARG A 214 -17.52 22.28 -13.82
N ARG A 215 -18.73 22.52 -14.29
CA ARG A 215 -19.38 23.84 -14.22
C ARG A 215 -19.68 24.25 -12.78
N ARG A 216 -20.10 23.32 -11.94
CA ARG A 216 -20.49 23.60 -10.55
C ARG A 216 -19.29 23.86 -9.63
N PHE A 217 -18.17 23.19 -9.88
CA PHE A 217 -16.99 23.18 -9.02
C PHE A 217 -15.74 23.72 -9.69
N SER A 218 -15.88 24.69 -10.64
CA SER A 218 -14.79 25.27 -11.43
C SER A 218 -13.63 25.79 -10.57
N ASP A 219 -13.90 26.25 -9.36
CA ASP A 219 -12.90 26.85 -8.46
C ASP A 219 -12.46 25.86 -7.35
N SER A 220 -12.88 24.60 -7.40
CA SER A 220 -12.53 23.63 -6.39
C SER A 220 -11.15 23.02 -6.65
N GLY A 221 -10.34 22.96 -5.58
CA GLY A 221 -9.05 22.26 -5.62
C GLY A 221 -9.16 20.72 -5.72
N CYS A 222 -10.36 20.15 -5.55
CA CYS A 222 -10.62 18.72 -5.67
C CYS A 222 -11.17 18.31 -7.05
N LEU A 223 -11.41 19.28 -7.95
CA LEU A 223 -11.89 18.97 -9.30
C LEU A 223 -10.90 18.12 -10.08
N ASP A 224 -9.61 18.48 -10.05
CA ASP A 224 -8.53 17.71 -10.69
C ASP A 224 -8.47 16.26 -10.19
N LEU A 225 -8.76 16.05 -8.90
CA LEU A 225 -8.80 14.71 -8.31
C LEU A 225 -9.92 13.87 -8.92
N LEU A 226 -11.13 14.44 -9.03
CA LEU A 226 -12.25 13.77 -9.69
C LEU A 226 -11.94 13.48 -11.16
N GLU A 227 -11.41 14.43 -11.90
CA GLU A 227 -11.08 14.26 -13.33
C GLU A 227 -10.05 13.14 -13.55
N ASN A 228 -9.01 13.07 -12.70
CA ASN A 228 -8.02 11.99 -12.75
C ASN A 228 -8.65 10.63 -12.42
N CYS A 229 -9.55 10.58 -11.43
CA CYS A 229 -10.28 9.37 -11.08
C CYS A 229 -11.17 8.89 -12.25
N LEU A 230 -11.93 9.79 -12.86
CA LEU A 230 -12.78 9.47 -14.00
C LEU A 230 -11.96 9.03 -15.23
N ALA A 231 -10.78 9.62 -15.44
CA ALA A 231 -9.86 9.20 -16.50
C ALA A 231 -9.33 7.79 -16.26
N ALA A 232 -8.89 7.47 -15.04
CA ALA A 232 -8.41 6.14 -14.68
C ALA A 232 -9.53 5.09 -14.82
N PHE A 233 -10.75 5.39 -14.37
CA PHE A 233 -11.90 4.51 -14.57
C PHE A 233 -12.20 4.28 -16.05
N ASN A 234 -12.13 5.31 -16.89
CA ASN A 234 -12.34 5.18 -18.34
C ASN A 234 -11.26 4.33 -19.03
N GLU A 235 -10.02 4.34 -18.55
CA GLU A 235 -8.95 3.48 -19.05
C GLU A 235 -9.22 2.01 -18.70
N GLU A 236 -9.73 1.73 -17.50
CA GLU A 236 -10.04 0.37 -17.06
C GLU A 236 -11.34 -0.18 -17.69
N TYR A 237 -12.34 0.69 -17.87
CA TYR A 237 -13.65 0.35 -18.43
C TYR A 237 -13.95 1.12 -19.74
N PRO A 238 -13.24 0.85 -20.84
CA PRO A 238 -13.31 1.69 -22.05
C PRO A 238 -14.59 1.53 -22.86
N THR A 239 -15.33 0.43 -22.69
CA THR A 239 -16.47 0.11 -23.57
C THR A 239 -17.83 0.17 -22.90
N ARG A 240 -17.92 -0.11 -21.62
CA ARG A 240 -19.16 -0.12 -20.85
C ARG A 240 -18.91 0.38 -19.43
N LYS A 241 -19.68 1.34 -18.99
CA LYS A 241 -19.58 1.94 -17.67
C LYS A 241 -20.82 1.58 -16.87
N TYR A 242 -20.70 0.57 -16.01
CA TYR A 242 -21.74 0.25 -15.06
C TYR A 242 -21.53 1.08 -13.79
N PHE A 243 -22.62 1.62 -13.25
CA PHE A 243 -22.55 2.40 -12.01
C PHE A 243 -21.97 1.58 -10.84
N THR A 244 -22.34 0.30 -10.75
CA THR A 244 -21.80 -0.62 -9.74
C THR A 244 -20.29 -0.85 -9.86
N ASP A 245 -19.74 -0.86 -11.07
CA ASP A 245 -18.30 -0.98 -11.28
C ASP A 245 -17.58 0.29 -10.83
N PHE A 246 -18.19 1.46 -11.09
CA PHE A 246 -17.67 2.73 -10.61
C PHE A 246 -17.72 2.86 -9.08
N GLU A 247 -18.81 2.41 -8.43
CA GLU A 247 -18.90 2.35 -6.97
C GLU A 247 -17.79 1.46 -6.37
N ASN A 248 -17.60 0.26 -6.92
CA ASN A 248 -16.53 -0.65 -6.48
C ASN A 248 -15.15 -0.05 -6.70
N PHE A 249 -14.92 0.57 -7.87
CA PHE A 249 -13.68 1.27 -8.17
C PHE A 249 -13.39 2.38 -7.15
N LEU A 250 -14.38 3.17 -6.76
CA LEU A 250 -14.23 4.21 -5.72
C LEU A 250 -13.94 3.62 -4.33
N LEU A 251 -14.57 2.48 -3.99
CA LEU A 251 -14.35 1.80 -2.71
C LEU A 251 -12.93 1.22 -2.58
N GLU A 252 -12.37 0.75 -3.68
CA GLU A 252 -11.03 0.18 -3.74
C GLU A 252 -9.93 1.22 -3.90
N SER A 253 -10.28 2.42 -4.38
CA SER A 253 -9.35 3.51 -4.67
C SER A 253 -9.05 4.39 -3.46
N GLN A 254 -7.85 4.96 -3.46
CA GLN A 254 -7.41 5.96 -2.49
C GLN A 254 -7.19 7.32 -3.18
N ILE A 255 -7.21 8.41 -2.40
CA ILE A 255 -6.93 9.77 -2.93
C ILE A 255 -5.59 9.82 -3.66
N GLU A 256 -4.62 9.09 -3.13
CA GLU A 256 -3.26 9.02 -3.60
C GLU A 256 -3.14 8.48 -5.03
N ASP A 257 -4.05 7.60 -5.45
CA ASP A 257 -4.06 6.98 -6.78
C ASP A 257 -4.31 8.03 -7.88
N PHE A 258 -5.02 9.09 -7.55
CA PHE A 258 -5.43 10.14 -8.50
C PHE A 258 -4.73 11.48 -8.30
N THR A 259 -3.98 11.63 -7.21
CA THR A 259 -3.11 12.79 -7.05
C THR A 259 -1.82 12.56 -7.80
N ARG A 260 -1.67 13.16 -8.99
CA ARG A 260 -0.39 13.18 -9.70
C ARG A 260 0.66 13.81 -8.80
N SER A 261 1.57 13.01 -8.26
CA SER A 261 2.79 13.56 -7.66
C SER A 261 3.57 14.24 -8.79
N LYS A 262 3.75 15.55 -8.70
CA LYS A 262 4.74 16.20 -9.55
C LYS A 262 6.08 15.57 -9.20
N GLU A 263 6.88 15.15 -10.18
CA GLU A 263 8.19 14.47 -9.99
C GLU A 263 9.13 15.19 -8.99
N SER A 264 8.83 16.44 -8.69
CA SER A 264 9.59 17.29 -7.76
C SER A 264 9.13 17.22 -6.30
N GLU A 265 8.03 16.55 -5.98
CA GLU A 265 7.51 16.49 -4.61
C GLU A 265 8.03 15.27 -3.87
N VAL A 266 8.46 15.50 -2.61
CA VAL A 266 8.82 14.42 -1.70
C VAL A 266 7.54 13.89 -1.06
N VAL A 267 7.26 12.62 -1.24
CA VAL A 267 6.15 11.96 -0.53
C VAL A 267 6.57 11.70 0.91
N VAL A 268 5.74 12.08 1.87
CA VAL A 268 5.97 11.77 3.30
C VAL A 268 4.79 10.96 3.81
N SER A 269 5.05 9.79 4.38
CA SER A 269 4.02 8.85 4.79
C SER A 269 4.49 8.02 5.99
N THR A 270 3.56 7.31 6.63
CA THR A 270 3.95 6.22 7.52
C THR A 270 4.23 4.94 6.72
N ILE A 271 5.05 4.04 7.29
CA ILE A 271 5.35 2.74 6.67
C ILE A 271 4.06 1.95 6.39
N HIS A 272 3.08 1.99 7.30
CA HIS A 272 1.81 1.29 7.13
C HIS A 272 1.03 1.76 5.90
N LYS A 273 0.98 3.07 5.66
CA LYS A 273 0.26 3.66 4.52
C LYS A 273 0.99 3.49 3.19
N ALA A 274 2.30 3.28 3.24
CA ALA A 274 3.12 3.04 2.05
C ALA A 274 3.13 1.57 1.61
N LYS A 275 2.45 0.67 2.34
CA LYS A 275 2.30 -0.72 1.89
C LYS A 275 1.60 -0.74 0.53
N GLY A 276 2.09 -1.56 -0.41
CA GLY A 276 1.61 -1.57 -1.80
C GLY A 276 2.29 -0.55 -2.72
N CYS A 277 2.80 0.57 -2.18
CA CYS A 277 3.51 1.57 -2.98
C CYS A 277 4.99 1.22 -3.18
N GLU A 278 5.64 1.91 -4.14
CA GLU A 278 7.07 1.77 -4.41
C GLU A 278 7.67 3.09 -4.91
N TYR A 279 8.92 3.35 -4.52
CA TYR A 279 9.59 4.62 -4.80
C TYR A 279 11.05 4.38 -5.21
N ASP A 280 11.60 5.28 -6.03
CA ASP A 280 12.98 5.16 -6.48
C ASP A 280 13.97 5.35 -5.33
N ASN A 281 13.72 6.34 -4.48
CA ASN A 281 14.59 6.69 -3.35
C ASN A 281 13.74 6.76 -2.08
N VAL A 282 14.09 5.95 -1.08
CA VAL A 282 13.34 5.86 0.19
C VAL A 282 14.24 6.25 1.35
N TYR A 283 13.73 7.14 2.19
CA TYR A 283 14.31 7.51 3.47
C TYR A 283 13.40 7.00 4.58
N ILE A 284 13.92 6.27 5.54
CA ILE A 284 13.14 5.74 6.65
C ILE A 284 13.59 6.39 7.95
N SER A 285 12.64 6.92 8.72
CA SER A 285 12.84 7.35 10.11
C SER A 285 12.23 6.32 11.06
N LEU A 286 13.08 5.68 11.85
CA LEU A 286 12.70 4.71 12.88
C LEU A 286 12.78 5.32 14.29
N LYS A 287 12.50 6.61 14.41
CA LYS A 287 12.51 7.34 15.66
C LYS A 287 11.59 6.69 16.69
N GLY A 288 12.10 6.53 17.91
CA GLY A 288 11.30 6.01 19.03
C GLY A 288 10.97 4.53 18.97
N LEU A 289 11.54 3.78 18.02
CA LEU A 289 11.35 2.33 17.92
C LEU A 289 12.26 1.63 18.95
N HIS A 290 11.81 1.56 20.21
CA HIS A 290 12.62 1.04 21.31
C HIS A 290 12.49 -0.48 21.53
N ASN A 291 11.33 -1.05 21.27
CA ASN A 291 11.09 -2.48 21.36
C ASN A 291 11.04 -3.08 19.94
N VAL A 292 11.99 -3.96 19.63
CA VAL A 292 12.09 -4.54 18.28
C VAL A 292 11.57 -5.97 18.34
N THR A 293 10.24 -6.11 18.36
CA THR A 293 9.55 -7.39 18.24
C THR A 293 9.45 -7.82 16.77
N ASP A 294 8.98 -9.03 16.51
CA ASP A 294 8.76 -9.50 15.13
C ASP A 294 7.80 -8.59 14.34
N LYS A 295 6.83 -7.98 15.02
CA LYS A 295 5.89 -7.02 14.42
C LYS A 295 6.62 -5.76 13.94
N GLU A 296 7.44 -5.16 14.78
CA GLU A 296 8.25 -4.00 14.41
C GLU A 296 9.26 -4.36 13.31
N ARG A 297 9.84 -5.57 13.37
CA ARG A 297 10.75 -6.05 12.32
C ARG A 297 10.04 -6.16 10.97
N ARG A 298 8.82 -6.72 10.93
CA ARG A 298 8.03 -6.77 9.69
C ARG A 298 7.70 -5.38 9.17
N MET A 299 7.35 -4.44 10.05
CA MET A 299 7.10 -3.05 9.65
C MET A 299 8.34 -2.43 9.00
N VAL A 300 9.52 -2.56 9.61
CA VAL A 300 10.78 -2.05 9.06
C VAL A 300 11.10 -2.73 7.71
N TYR A 301 10.93 -4.04 7.62
CA TYR A 301 11.11 -4.80 6.38
C TYR A 301 10.19 -4.30 5.25
N VAL A 302 8.90 -4.05 5.55
CA VAL A 302 7.98 -3.45 4.59
C VAL A 302 8.49 -2.10 4.11
N GLY A 303 8.94 -1.24 5.03
CA GLY A 303 9.52 0.05 4.67
C GLY A 303 10.72 -0.07 3.72
N MET A 304 11.66 -0.97 4.02
CA MET A 304 12.85 -1.22 3.18
C MET A 304 12.47 -1.67 1.77
N THR A 305 11.49 -2.58 1.67
CA THR A 305 11.06 -3.16 0.38
C THR A 305 10.24 -2.21 -0.48
N ARG A 306 9.98 -0.98 -0.02
CA ARG A 306 9.40 0.09 -0.85
C ARG A 306 10.42 0.75 -1.77
N ALA A 307 11.73 0.57 -1.49
CA ALA A 307 12.80 1.16 -2.27
C ALA A 307 13.10 0.35 -3.56
N LYS A 308 13.15 1.06 -4.69
CA LYS A 308 13.63 0.50 -5.97
C LYS A 308 15.14 0.60 -6.09
N ASN A 309 15.69 1.78 -5.90
CA ASN A 309 17.09 2.08 -6.21
C ASN A 309 17.90 2.36 -4.96
N ASN A 310 17.51 3.36 -4.17
CA ASN A 310 18.28 3.82 -3.02
C ASN A 310 17.45 3.80 -1.74
N LEU A 311 18.13 3.45 -0.64
CA LEU A 311 17.51 3.36 0.67
C LEU A 311 18.43 3.99 1.72
N SER A 312 17.93 4.97 2.48
CA SER A 312 18.58 5.52 3.66
C SER A 312 17.73 5.25 4.90
N VAL A 313 18.29 4.59 5.91
CA VAL A 313 17.58 4.26 7.15
C VAL A 313 18.22 4.99 8.31
N HIS A 314 17.44 5.83 8.97
CA HIS A 314 17.83 6.62 10.14
C HIS A 314 17.20 6.03 11.39
N PHE A 315 17.99 5.79 12.42
CA PHE A 315 17.56 5.17 13.67
C PHE A 315 18.39 5.64 14.86
N ASP A 316 17.81 5.56 16.05
CA ASP A 316 18.45 5.89 17.33
C ASP A 316 18.69 4.67 18.22
N ASN A 317 17.99 3.56 17.96
CA ASN A 317 18.16 2.32 18.70
C ASN A 317 19.03 1.30 17.93
N ALA A 318 20.12 0.86 18.56
CA ALA A 318 21.05 -0.11 17.97
C ALA A 318 20.42 -1.50 17.76
N ASP A 319 19.43 -1.89 18.57
CA ASP A 319 18.82 -3.22 18.52
C ASP A 319 17.97 -3.45 17.27
N ILE A 320 17.72 -2.39 16.48
CA ILE A 320 17.02 -2.50 15.20
C ILE A 320 17.84 -3.30 14.20
N PHE A 321 19.15 -3.03 14.16
CA PHE A 321 20.11 -3.76 13.33
C PHE A 321 21.07 -4.49 14.26
N THR A 322 20.97 -5.81 14.31
CA THR A 322 21.93 -6.66 15.03
C THR A 322 23.25 -6.75 14.27
N ASP A 323 24.33 -7.13 14.94
CA ASP A 323 25.70 -7.19 14.38
C ASP A 323 25.85 -8.08 13.12
N GLU A 324 24.81 -8.81 12.72
CA GLU A 324 24.75 -9.64 11.52
C GLU A 324 24.16 -8.92 10.28
N VAL A 325 23.69 -7.68 10.42
CA VAL A 325 23.15 -6.81 9.37
C VAL A 325 24.12 -5.65 9.11
#